data_e73129dac8c7323c315ae8f75088d5f4
#
_entry.id   e73129dac8c7323c315ae8f75088d5f4
#
_cell.length_a   1.000
_cell.length_b   1.000
_cell.length_c   1.000
_cell.angle_alpha   90.00
_cell.angle_beta   90.00
_cell.angle_gamma   90.00
#
_symmetry.space_group_name_H-M   'P 1'
#
loop_
_entity.id
_entity.type
_entity.pdbx_description
1 polymer ?
#
loop_
_entity_poly.entity_id
_entity_poly.type
_entity_poly.pdbx_seq_one_letter_code
_entity_poly.pdbx_strand_id
1 'polypeptide(L)'
;MTEHAHDHQFLGSAHDQNARRTLWVVILTLVMMVAEIAAGYLTGSMALLADGFHMATHAGALGIAAAAYAYARRHAGSARYSFGTGKVGDLGGFASALILGIVALSVGVESAIRLFQPGEVQFDTAILIAVIGLLVNIASALLLGHGHSHDPVSYTHLRAHET
;
A
#
# COMPACT_ATOMS: atom_id res chain seq x y z
N MET A 1 33.85 17.50 -35.90
CA MET A 1 33.35 17.67 -34.52
C MET A 1 32.27 16.62 -34.31
N THR A 2 32.64 15.50 -33.71
CA THR A 2 31.69 14.38 -33.40
C THR A 2 31.11 14.63 -32.02
N GLU A 3 29.85 15.00 -32.00
CA GLU A 3 29.05 15.19 -30.78
C GLU A 3 28.79 13.81 -30.17
N HIS A 4 29.50 13.50 -29.10
CA HIS A 4 29.24 12.29 -28.31
C HIS A 4 27.95 12.52 -27.52
N ALA A 5 26.83 12.01 -28.04
CA ALA A 5 25.60 11.88 -27.31
C ALA A 5 25.85 10.89 -26.16
N HIS A 6 26.02 11.38 -24.95
CA HIS A 6 26.06 10.57 -23.74
C HIS A 6 24.64 10.08 -23.48
N ASP A 7 24.43 8.78 -23.71
CA ASP A 7 23.20 8.07 -23.36
C ASP A 7 23.12 7.99 -21.82
N HIS A 8 22.29 8.85 -21.22
CA HIS A 8 22.06 8.91 -19.76
C HIS A 8 21.02 7.87 -19.31
N GLN A 9 21.16 6.62 -19.73
CA GLN A 9 20.38 5.53 -19.15
C GLN A 9 20.94 5.13 -17.77
N PHE A 10 20.66 5.93 -16.74
CA PHE A 10 21.01 5.64 -15.35
C PHE A 10 20.06 4.64 -14.66
N LEU A 11 19.11 4.05 -15.38
CA LEU A 11 18.22 3.03 -14.84
C LEU A 11 18.83 1.65 -15.08
N GLY A 12 19.73 1.25 -14.19
CA GLY A 12 20.39 -0.06 -14.26
C GLY A 12 19.40 -1.23 -14.04
N SER A 13 19.80 -2.44 -14.44
CA SER A 13 19.05 -3.70 -14.30
C SER A 13 18.54 -4.00 -12.87
N ALA A 14 19.13 -3.39 -11.86
CA ALA A 14 18.65 -3.45 -10.47
C ALA A 14 17.29 -2.75 -10.26
N HIS A 15 16.99 -1.72 -11.03
CA HIS A 15 15.70 -0.99 -10.93
C HIS A 15 14.53 -1.84 -11.43
N ASP A 16 14.72 -2.54 -12.56
CA ASP A 16 13.71 -3.44 -13.13
C ASP A 16 13.46 -4.65 -12.23
N GLN A 17 14.52 -5.17 -11.59
CA GLN A 17 14.41 -6.29 -10.69
C GLN A 17 13.66 -5.93 -9.40
N ASN A 18 13.91 -4.75 -8.86
CA ASN A 18 13.21 -4.23 -7.69
C ASN A 18 11.72 -3.93 -8.01
N ALA A 19 11.43 -3.36 -9.18
CA ALA A 19 10.07 -3.13 -9.64
C ALA A 19 9.27 -4.43 -9.77
N ARG A 20 9.86 -5.48 -10.33
CA ARG A 20 9.25 -6.81 -10.42
C ARG A 20 8.99 -7.43 -9.06
N ARG A 21 9.94 -7.36 -8.13
CA ARG A 21 9.77 -7.86 -6.75
C ARG A 21 8.62 -7.15 -6.05
N THR A 22 8.59 -5.81 -6.13
CA THR A 22 7.52 -5.01 -5.56
C THR A 22 6.16 -5.39 -6.16
N LEU A 23 6.07 -5.58 -7.48
CA LEU A 23 4.84 -6.00 -8.13
C LEU A 23 4.34 -7.36 -7.63
N TRP A 24 5.24 -8.34 -7.50
CA TRP A 24 4.88 -9.65 -6.96
C TRP A 24 4.39 -9.58 -5.52
N VAL A 25 5.03 -8.77 -4.67
CA VAL A 25 4.58 -8.55 -3.30
C VAL A 25 3.19 -7.91 -3.28
N VAL A 26 2.94 -6.90 -4.12
CA VAL A 26 1.62 -6.25 -4.22
C VAL A 26 0.54 -7.25 -4.64
N ILE A 27 0.80 -8.06 -5.67
CA ILE A 27 -0.15 -9.07 -6.13
C ILE A 27 -0.42 -10.10 -5.01
N LEU A 28 0.62 -10.60 -4.36
CA LEU A 28 0.50 -11.58 -3.28
C LEU A 28 -0.32 -11.01 -2.12
N THR A 29 -0.05 -9.78 -1.72
CA THR A 29 -0.79 -9.07 -0.67
C THR A 29 -2.26 -8.89 -1.03
N LEU A 30 -2.57 -8.53 -2.28
CA LEU A 30 -3.96 -8.41 -2.73
C LEU A 30 -4.69 -9.76 -2.74
N VAL A 31 -4.02 -10.83 -3.16
CA VAL A 31 -4.59 -12.20 -3.12
C VAL A 31 -4.86 -12.61 -1.68
N MET A 32 -3.92 -12.38 -0.76
CA MET A 32 -4.11 -12.69 0.67
C MET A 32 -5.25 -11.88 1.27
N MET A 33 -5.33 -10.59 1.00
CA MET A 33 -6.43 -9.74 1.44
C MET A 33 -7.80 -10.31 1.05
N VAL A 34 -7.94 -10.70 -0.21
CA VAL A 34 -9.21 -11.30 -0.69
C VAL A 34 -9.47 -12.64 0.00
N ALA A 35 -8.43 -13.47 0.18
CA ALA A 35 -8.55 -14.76 0.83
C ALA A 35 -8.95 -14.62 2.31
N GLU A 36 -8.37 -13.66 3.05
CA GLU A 36 -8.70 -13.38 4.45
C GLU A 36 -10.12 -12.84 4.63
N ILE A 37 -10.55 -11.92 3.77
CA ILE A 37 -11.93 -11.42 3.78
C ILE A 37 -12.91 -12.57 3.52
N ALA A 38 -12.67 -13.37 2.47
CA ALA A 38 -13.54 -14.50 2.13
C ALA A 38 -13.57 -15.54 3.26
N ALA A 39 -12.40 -15.90 3.79
CA ALA A 39 -12.29 -16.83 4.89
C ALA A 39 -12.94 -16.30 6.17
N GLY A 40 -12.79 -15.02 6.47
CA GLY A 40 -13.43 -14.38 7.61
C GLY A 40 -14.96 -14.51 7.57
N TYR A 41 -15.57 -14.29 6.39
CA TYR A 41 -17.01 -14.51 6.22
C TYR A 41 -17.39 -15.98 6.30
N LEU A 42 -16.63 -16.88 5.70
CA LEU A 42 -16.95 -18.32 5.69
C LEU A 42 -16.77 -18.99 7.06
N THR A 43 -15.77 -18.56 7.81
CA THR A 43 -15.45 -19.14 9.14
C THR A 43 -16.11 -18.41 10.30
N GLY A 44 -16.74 -17.25 10.05
CA GLY A 44 -17.27 -16.37 11.09
C GLY A 44 -16.19 -15.65 11.91
N SER A 45 -14.92 -15.64 11.45
CA SER A 45 -13.82 -15.03 12.18
C SER A 45 -13.74 -13.52 11.96
N MET A 46 -14.06 -12.74 13.01
CA MET A 46 -13.91 -11.29 12.98
C MET A 46 -12.44 -10.85 12.91
N ALA A 47 -11.50 -11.63 13.41
CA ALA A 47 -10.09 -11.33 13.33
C ALA A 47 -9.60 -11.34 11.87
N LEU A 48 -9.96 -12.36 11.09
CA LEU A 48 -9.65 -12.43 9.66
C LEU A 48 -10.34 -11.31 8.87
N LEU A 49 -11.59 -11.01 9.19
CA LEU A 49 -12.30 -9.89 8.56
C LEU A 49 -11.63 -8.55 8.86
N ALA A 50 -11.25 -8.32 10.11
CA ALA A 50 -10.59 -7.09 10.52
C ALA A 50 -9.22 -6.92 9.82
N ASP A 51 -8.43 -7.98 9.71
CA ASP A 51 -7.13 -7.96 9.04
C ASP A 51 -7.29 -7.74 7.53
N GLY A 52 -8.16 -8.51 6.87
CA GLY A 52 -8.43 -8.33 5.44
C GLY A 52 -8.97 -6.93 5.10
N PHE A 53 -9.88 -6.38 5.90
CA PHE A 53 -10.36 -5.00 5.71
C PHE A 53 -9.29 -3.96 6.01
N HIS A 54 -8.42 -4.18 6.99
CA HIS A 54 -7.28 -3.31 7.24
C HIS A 54 -6.38 -3.21 6.00
N MET A 55 -6.03 -4.35 5.40
CA MET A 55 -5.26 -4.39 4.15
C MET A 55 -6.01 -3.72 3.00
N ALA A 56 -7.33 -3.96 2.87
CA ALA A 56 -8.17 -3.38 1.83
C ALA A 56 -8.23 -1.84 1.91
N THR A 57 -8.30 -1.29 3.12
CA THR A 57 -8.32 0.17 3.32
C THR A 57 -7.00 0.82 2.94
N HIS A 58 -5.86 0.19 3.24
CA HIS A 58 -4.54 0.68 2.80
C HIS A 58 -4.40 0.62 1.28
N ALA A 59 -4.78 -0.50 0.65
CA ALA A 59 -4.76 -0.64 -0.81
C ALA A 59 -5.69 0.37 -1.49
N GLY A 60 -6.88 0.59 -0.93
CA GLY A 60 -7.85 1.57 -1.40
C GLY A 60 -7.34 3.01 -1.28
N ALA A 61 -6.73 3.36 -0.15
CA ALA A 61 -6.15 4.69 0.06
C ALA A 61 -5.03 4.99 -0.95
N LEU A 62 -4.12 4.02 -1.17
CA LEU A 62 -3.06 4.14 -2.19
C LEU A 62 -3.66 4.24 -3.60
N GLY A 63 -4.71 3.46 -3.90
CA GLY A 63 -5.42 3.53 -5.19
C GLY A 63 -6.06 4.90 -5.43
N ILE A 64 -6.72 5.47 -4.43
CA ILE A 64 -7.31 6.82 -4.49
C ILE A 64 -6.22 7.87 -4.68
N ALA A 65 -5.12 7.79 -3.94
CA ALA A 65 -4.00 8.71 -4.07
C ALA A 65 -3.37 8.63 -5.47
N ALA A 66 -3.15 7.43 -6.01
CA ALA A 66 -2.64 7.22 -7.36
C ALA A 66 -3.58 7.77 -8.44
N ALA A 67 -4.90 7.53 -8.29
CA ALA A 67 -5.92 8.06 -9.19
C ALA A 67 -5.97 9.60 -9.14
N ALA A 68 -5.92 10.19 -7.94
CA ALA A 68 -5.89 11.63 -7.75
C ALA A 68 -4.65 12.26 -8.41
N TYR A 69 -3.47 11.65 -8.22
CA TYR A 69 -2.23 12.09 -8.86
C TYR A 69 -2.30 11.98 -10.40
N ALA A 70 -2.78 10.85 -10.92
CA ALA A 70 -2.95 10.64 -12.36
C ALA A 70 -3.91 11.66 -12.97
N TYR A 71 -5.03 11.94 -12.28
CA TYR A 71 -6.00 12.95 -12.67
C TYR A 71 -5.39 14.35 -12.68
N ALA A 72 -4.71 14.74 -11.60
CA ALA A 72 -4.05 16.03 -11.47
C ALA A 72 -3.03 16.24 -12.60
N ARG A 73 -2.22 15.23 -12.90
CA ARG A 73 -1.21 15.27 -13.97
C ARG A 73 -1.84 15.42 -15.36
N ARG A 74 -2.94 14.71 -15.63
CA ARG A 74 -3.67 14.79 -16.92
C ARG A 74 -4.28 16.17 -17.17
N HIS A 75 -4.66 16.87 -16.11
CA HIS A 75 -5.39 18.15 -16.21
C HIS A 75 -4.56 19.36 -15.77
N ALA A 76 -3.25 19.20 -15.56
CA ALA A 76 -2.36 20.27 -15.09
C ALA A 76 -2.38 21.53 -15.98
N GLY A 77 -2.57 21.37 -17.31
CA GLY A 77 -2.65 22.48 -18.27
C GLY A 77 -4.09 22.91 -18.62
N SER A 78 -5.11 22.42 -17.92
CA SER A 78 -6.51 22.71 -18.25
C SER A 78 -6.97 24.05 -17.70
N ALA A 79 -7.45 24.92 -18.57
CA ALA A 79 -8.03 26.24 -18.19
C ALA A 79 -9.31 26.13 -17.32
N ARG A 80 -9.87 24.93 -17.16
CA ARG A 80 -11.03 24.68 -16.26
C ARG A 80 -10.69 24.81 -14.78
N TYR A 81 -9.42 24.68 -14.42
CA TYR A 81 -8.95 24.73 -13.03
C TYR A 81 -8.21 26.06 -12.80
N SER A 82 -8.94 27.11 -12.44
CA SER A 82 -8.38 28.45 -12.19
C SER A 82 -7.35 28.48 -11.04
N PHE A 83 -7.44 27.51 -10.09
CA PHE A 83 -6.50 27.35 -8.97
C PHE A 83 -5.57 26.16 -9.11
N GLY A 84 -5.51 25.53 -10.29
CA GLY A 84 -4.74 24.32 -10.54
C GLY A 84 -5.37 23.05 -9.93
N THR A 85 -4.70 21.91 -10.12
CA THR A 85 -5.18 20.57 -9.70
C THR A 85 -4.61 20.13 -8.35
N GLY A 86 -3.87 20.98 -7.62
CA GLY A 86 -3.19 20.63 -6.37
C GLY A 86 -4.14 20.12 -5.27
N LYS A 87 -5.35 20.68 -5.18
CA LYS A 87 -6.35 20.27 -4.19
C LYS A 87 -6.96 18.89 -4.42
N VAL A 88 -6.76 18.28 -5.58
CA VAL A 88 -7.27 16.93 -5.88
C VAL A 88 -6.56 15.89 -5.00
N GLY A 89 -5.28 16.08 -4.68
CA GLY A 89 -4.54 15.22 -3.76
C GLY A 89 -5.11 15.27 -2.33
N ASP A 90 -5.36 16.48 -1.83
CA ASP A 90 -5.94 16.69 -0.48
C ASP A 90 -7.34 16.08 -0.37
N LEU A 91 -8.16 16.24 -1.42
CA LEU A 91 -9.49 15.65 -1.47
C LEU A 91 -9.42 14.12 -1.51
N GLY A 92 -8.46 13.54 -2.25
CA GLY A 92 -8.20 12.10 -2.26
C GLY A 92 -7.81 11.57 -0.89
N GLY A 93 -6.93 12.28 -0.18
CA GLY A 93 -6.53 11.95 1.20
C GLY A 93 -7.71 12.00 2.17
N PHE A 94 -8.52 13.05 2.10
CA PHE A 94 -9.74 13.16 2.91
C PHE A 94 -10.75 12.05 2.64
N ALA A 95 -11.01 11.75 1.37
CA ALA A 95 -11.92 10.66 0.99
C ALA A 95 -11.43 9.30 1.50
N SER A 96 -10.12 9.03 1.40
CA SER A 96 -9.51 7.81 1.94
C SER A 96 -9.67 7.71 3.45
N ALA A 97 -9.41 8.78 4.18
CA ALA A 97 -9.57 8.82 5.64
C ALA A 97 -11.02 8.60 6.07
N LEU A 98 -11.97 9.17 5.34
CA LEU A 98 -13.41 8.99 5.62
C LEU A 98 -13.83 7.53 5.39
N ILE A 99 -13.44 6.92 4.29
CA ILE A 99 -13.73 5.50 3.98
C ILE A 99 -13.12 4.60 5.07
N LEU A 100 -11.85 4.83 5.41
CA LEU A 100 -11.17 4.09 6.48
C LEU A 100 -11.92 4.21 7.81
N GLY A 101 -12.35 5.41 8.18
CA GLY A 101 -13.11 5.65 9.40
C GLY A 101 -14.46 4.90 9.42
N ILE A 102 -15.20 4.89 8.31
CA ILE A 102 -16.46 4.15 8.19
C ILE A 102 -16.23 2.63 8.31
N VAL A 103 -15.21 2.08 7.64
CA VAL A 103 -14.89 0.65 7.71
C VAL A 103 -14.48 0.27 9.13
N ALA A 104 -13.60 1.06 9.77
CA ALA A 104 -13.15 0.81 11.14
C ALA A 104 -14.33 0.83 12.14
N LEU A 105 -15.23 1.80 12.00
CA LEU A 105 -16.44 1.88 12.81
C LEU A 105 -17.35 0.67 12.60
N SER A 106 -17.56 0.26 11.35
CA SER A 106 -18.40 -0.90 11.02
C SER A 106 -17.85 -2.19 11.63
N VAL A 107 -16.54 -2.44 11.49
CA VAL A 107 -15.87 -3.61 12.11
C VAL A 107 -15.95 -3.52 13.63
N GLY A 108 -15.76 -2.33 14.20
CA GLY A 108 -15.86 -2.11 15.65
C GLY A 108 -17.25 -2.40 16.20
N VAL A 109 -18.30 -1.92 15.53
CA VAL A 109 -19.71 -2.17 15.92
C VAL A 109 -20.04 -3.66 15.83
N GLU A 110 -19.68 -4.32 14.72
CA GLU A 110 -19.92 -5.75 14.54
C GLU A 110 -19.18 -6.58 15.60
N SER A 111 -17.93 -6.23 15.91
CA SER A 111 -17.15 -6.89 16.96
C SER A 111 -17.80 -6.71 18.34
N ALA A 112 -18.34 -5.53 18.64
CA ALA A 112 -19.05 -5.27 19.88
C ALA A 112 -20.35 -6.07 19.97
N ILE A 113 -21.12 -6.18 18.89
CA ILE A 113 -22.33 -7.00 18.83
C ILE A 113 -21.99 -8.47 19.11
N ARG A 114 -20.93 -9.00 18.49
CA ARG A 114 -20.49 -10.39 18.69
C ARG A 114 -19.99 -10.68 20.10
N LEU A 115 -19.53 -9.66 20.83
CA LEU A 115 -19.16 -9.84 22.24
C LEU A 115 -20.39 -10.22 23.11
N PHE A 116 -21.56 -9.67 22.77
CA PHE A 116 -22.81 -9.94 23.48
C PHE A 116 -23.63 -11.08 22.87
N GLN A 117 -23.42 -11.34 21.58
CA GLN A 117 -24.10 -12.39 20.81
C GLN A 117 -23.06 -13.23 20.06
N PRO A 118 -22.34 -14.13 20.77
CA PRO A 118 -21.31 -14.93 20.16
C PRO A 118 -21.87 -15.79 19.02
N GLY A 119 -21.27 -15.67 17.82
CA GLY A 119 -21.55 -16.57 16.70
C GLY A 119 -20.64 -17.77 16.71
N GLU A 120 -21.00 -18.80 15.96
CA GLU A 120 -20.13 -19.95 15.73
C GLU A 120 -18.93 -19.55 14.89
N VAL A 121 -17.72 -19.90 15.35
CA VAL A 121 -16.47 -19.63 14.65
C VAL A 121 -15.77 -20.95 14.37
N GLN A 122 -15.38 -21.17 13.12
CA GLN A 122 -14.58 -22.34 12.71
C GLN A 122 -13.09 -22.03 12.97
N PHE A 123 -12.68 -22.20 14.23
CA PHE A 123 -11.33 -21.83 14.69
C PHE A 123 -10.20 -22.52 13.92
N ASP A 124 -10.33 -23.80 13.61
CA ASP A 124 -9.27 -24.57 12.95
C ASP A 124 -8.93 -24.00 11.58
N THR A 125 -9.96 -23.73 10.77
CA THR A 125 -9.81 -23.13 9.45
C THR A 125 -9.33 -21.68 9.53
N ALA A 126 -9.88 -20.91 10.47
CA ALA A 126 -9.51 -19.51 10.66
C ALA A 126 -8.04 -19.37 11.09
N ILE A 127 -7.56 -20.19 12.02
CA ILE A 127 -6.16 -20.20 12.48
C ILE A 127 -5.22 -20.60 11.34
N LEU A 128 -5.57 -21.64 10.58
CA LEU A 128 -4.75 -22.07 9.44
C LEU A 128 -4.53 -20.93 8.44
N ILE A 129 -5.60 -20.20 8.08
CA ILE A 129 -5.52 -19.09 7.14
C ILE A 129 -4.75 -17.92 7.73
N ALA A 130 -4.95 -17.60 9.01
CA ALA A 130 -4.21 -16.55 9.71
C ALA A 130 -2.69 -16.85 9.75
N VAL A 131 -2.31 -18.11 9.99
CA VAL A 131 -0.89 -18.52 9.96
C VAL A 131 -0.31 -18.39 8.55
N ILE A 132 -1.04 -18.80 7.52
CA ILE A 132 -0.59 -18.61 6.13
C ILE A 132 -0.42 -17.13 5.82
N GLY A 133 -1.38 -16.28 6.19
CA GLY A 133 -1.30 -14.82 6.01
C GLY A 133 -0.08 -14.23 6.70
N LEU A 134 0.17 -14.60 7.95
CA LEU A 134 1.34 -14.17 8.70
C LEU A 134 2.65 -14.56 8.00
N LEU A 135 2.77 -15.80 7.53
CA LEU A 135 3.95 -16.29 6.83
C LEU A 135 4.18 -15.53 5.51
N VAL A 136 3.11 -15.25 4.76
CA VAL A 136 3.16 -14.45 3.53
C VAL A 136 3.61 -13.02 3.84
N ASN A 137 3.09 -12.40 4.89
CA ASN A 137 3.48 -11.04 5.29
C ASN A 137 4.95 -10.97 5.72
N ILE A 138 5.44 -11.95 6.49
CA ILE A 138 6.85 -12.04 6.86
C ILE A 138 7.73 -12.22 5.60
N ALA A 139 7.37 -13.14 4.71
CA ALA A 139 8.11 -13.37 3.47
C ALA A 139 8.16 -12.11 2.59
N SER A 140 7.04 -11.39 2.49
CA SER A 140 6.93 -10.12 1.76
C SER A 140 7.84 -9.03 2.34
N ALA A 141 7.85 -8.91 3.67
CA ALA A 141 8.72 -7.97 4.37
C ALA A 141 10.20 -8.28 4.15
N LEU A 142 10.59 -9.54 4.20
CA LEU A 142 11.97 -9.98 3.94
C LEU A 142 12.38 -9.72 2.47
N LEU A 143 11.51 -9.99 1.51
CA LEU A 143 11.77 -9.71 0.09
C LEU A 143 11.98 -8.22 -0.20
N LEU A 144 11.22 -7.35 0.47
CA LEU A 144 11.36 -5.90 0.32
C LEU A 144 12.55 -5.36 1.11
N GLY A 145 12.82 -5.88 2.31
CA GLY A 145 13.91 -5.43 3.19
C GLY A 145 15.31 -5.64 2.61
N HIS A 146 15.53 -6.66 1.80
CA HIS A 146 16.82 -6.94 1.17
C HIS A 146 17.16 -5.98 -0.01
N GLY A 147 16.25 -5.07 -0.38
CA GLY A 147 16.45 -4.08 -1.47
C GLY A 147 17.02 -2.73 -1.01
N HIS A 148 17.13 -2.47 0.27
CA HIS A 148 17.67 -1.21 0.81
C HIS A 148 19.14 -1.38 1.19
N SER A 149 20.04 -1.43 0.21
CA SER A 149 21.42 -1.03 0.44
C SER A 149 21.40 0.48 0.70
N HIS A 150 21.60 0.86 1.95
CA HIS A 150 21.94 2.23 2.30
C HIS A 150 23.29 2.55 1.64
N ASP A 151 23.27 3.26 0.51
CA ASP A 151 24.42 4.01 0.10
C ASP A 151 24.59 5.12 1.16
N PRO A 152 25.69 5.11 1.94
CA PRO A 152 25.98 6.23 2.82
C PRO A 152 26.28 7.43 1.93
N VAL A 153 25.31 8.33 1.77
CA VAL A 153 25.53 9.62 1.13
C VAL A 153 26.63 10.31 1.94
N SER A 154 27.82 10.33 1.37
CA SER A 154 29.00 10.94 1.96
C SER A 154 28.80 12.46 1.99
N TYR A 155 28.40 12.98 3.13
CA TYR A 155 28.28 14.42 3.41
C TYR A 155 29.65 15.14 3.48
N THR A 156 30.71 14.60 2.87
CA THR A 156 32.06 15.16 2.97
C THR A 156 32.32 16.34 2.01
N HIS A 157 31.36 16.69 1.13
CA HIS A 157 31.59 17.78 0.16
C HIS A 157 31.01 19.16 0.53
N LEU A 158 30.38 19.33 1.69
CA LEU A 158 29.80 20.64 2.08
C LEU A 158 30.70 21.47 3.00
N ARG A 159 31.95 21.06 3.28
CA ARG A 159 32.85 21.75 4.19
C ARG A 159 34.05 22.50 3.54
N ALA A 160 34.02 22.73 2.24
CA ALA A 160 35.16 23.29 1.52
C ALA A 160 34.97 24.75 1.01
N HIS A 161 33.97 25.49 1.46
CA HIS A 161 33.76 26.88 1.02
C HIS A 161 33.46 27.85 2.16
N GLU A 162 34.00 27.63 3.36
CA GLU A 162 34.04 28.64 4.41
C GLU A 162 35.48 28.80 4.92
N THR A 163 36.32 29.44 4.11
CA THR A 163 37.52 30.20 4.55
C THR A 163 37.74 31.32 3.53
#